data_70cb829621ae4e98bb071c3d16d66f5e
#
_entry.id   70cb829621ae4e98bb071c3d16d66f5e
#
_cell.length_a   1.000
_cell.length_b   1.000
_cell.length_c   1.000
_cell.angle_alpha   90.00
_cell.angle_beta   90.00
_cell.angle_gamma   90.00
#
_symmetry.space_group_name_H-M   'P 1'
#
loop_
_entity.id
_entity.type
_entity.pdbx_description
1 polymer ?
#
loop_
_entity_poly.entity_id
_entity_poly.type
_entity_poly.pdbx_seq_one_letter_code
_entity_poly.pdbx_strand_id
1 'polypeptide(L)'
;MRVVINTGRPVQEGVFFAREAGCDTLVAGAGGGLVADGERILRRWEVPQPSARRALELCLSWDAQLMIFTQRDILVNAAYKKYLEVHYPFPAFHKAAVVTEDFLGYMEEHNLSLVKIHGEKGPGRCPAEELAALPDVTLTTSSPHDFELTAGGADKGAALAVIASLYRVPLDQCAAVGDSENDLSVLQVVGMPIVMGSAPENVREAAARLAPSNGEEGAAWAVLSCLA
;
A
#
# COMPACT_ATOMS: atom_id res chain seq x y z
N MET A 1 -20.21 -8.62 11.72
CA MET A 1 -18.95 -7.90 11.47
C MET A 1 -18.62 -8.01 9.98
N ARG A 2 -18.02 -6.98 9.40
CA ARG A 2 -17.43 -7.00 8.05
C ARG A 2 -15.92 -6.97 8.17
N VAL A 3 -15.22 -7.72 7.34
CA VAL A 3 -13.76 -7.76 7.31
C VAL A 3 -13.31 -7.33 5.91
N VAL A 4 -12.43 -6.36 5.84
CA VAL A 4 -11.89 -5.81 4.58
C VAL A 4 -10.37 -5.86 4.58
N ILE A 5 -9.78 -5.97 3.41
CA ILE A 5 -8.33 -5.91 3.23
C ILE A 5 -7.91 -4.46 2.93
N ASN A 6 -6.92 -3.97 3.68
CA ASN A 6 -6.28 -2.67 3.46
C ASN A 6 -4.77 -2.87 3.38
N THR A 7 -4.19 -2.78 2.19
CA THR A 7 -2.86 -3.31 1.91
C THR A 7 -1.99 -2.36 1.07
N GLY A 8 -0.67 -2.43 1.27
CA GLY A 8 0.33 -1.83 0.38
C GLY A 8 0.46 -2.50 -0.99
N ARG A 9 -0.06 -3.73 -1.11
CA ARG A 9 -0.01 -4.56 -2.33
C ARG A 9 -0.91 -4.01 -3.43
N PRO A 10 -0.76 -4.51 -4.68
CA PRO A 10 -1.72 -4.25 -5.74
C PRO A 10 -3.16 -4.60 -5.31
N VAL A 11 -4.12 -3.79 -5.74
CA VAL A 11 -5.53 -4.01 -5.38
C VAL A 11 -6.05 -5.37 -5.85
N GLN A 12 -5.54 -5.88 -6.97
CA GLN A 12 -5.89 -7.20 -7.52
C GLN A 12 -5.50 -8.34 -6.57
N GLU A 13 -4.34 -8.21 -5.91
CA GLU A 13 -3.92 -9.17 -4.89
C GLU A 13 -4.76 -9.05 -3.62
N GLY A 14 -5.07 -7.82 -3.21
CA GLY A 14 -5.97 -7.59 -2.09
C GLY A 14 -7.33 -8.25 -2.30
N VAL A 15 -7.91 -8.13 -3.51
CA VAL A 15 -9.16 -8.80 -3.90
C VAL A 15 -9.01 -10.33 -3.91
N PHE A 16 -7.89 -10.84 -4.42
CA PHE A 16 -7.61 -12.28 -4.38
C PHE A 16 -7.60 -12.78 -2.92
N PHE A 17 -6.83 -12.15 -2.04
CA PHE A 17 -6.77 -12.57 -0.63
C PHE A 17 -8.10 -12.38 0.11
N ALA A 18 -8.86 -11.33 -0.20
CA ALA A 18 -10.19 -11.15 0.38
C ALA A 18 -11.13 -12.31 0.04
N ARG A 19 -11.11 -12.79 -1.21
CA ARG A 19 -11.89 -13.95 -1.65
C ARG A 19 -11.44 -15.24 -0.97
N GLU A 20 -10.12 -15.51 -0.92
CA GLU A 20 -9.57 -16.70 -0.26
C GLU A 20 -9.89 -16.73 1.24
N ALA A 21 -9.87 -15.58 1.91
CA ALA A 21 -10.18 -15.46 3.33
C ALA A 21 -11.69 -15.38 3.63
N GLY A 22 -12.54 -15.33 2.61
CA GLY A 22 -13.99 -15.14 2.80
C GLY A 22 -14.35 -13.75 3.33
N CYS A 23 -13.49 -12.75 3.09
CA CYS A 23 -13.71 -11.36 3.45
C CYS A 23 -14.60 -10.63 2.42
N ASP A 24 -14.98 -9.39 2.74
CA ASP A 24 -15.66 -8.51 1.79
C ASP A 24 -14.73 -8.16 0.60
N THR A 25 -15.31 -7.99 -0.58
CA THR A 25 -14.58 -7.66 -1.81
C THR A 25 -14.24 -6.19 -1.93
N LEU A 26 -14.71 -5.33 -1.01
CA LEU A 26 -14.20 -3.97 -0.87
C LEU A 26 -12.79 -4.00 -0.30
N VAL A 27 -11.83 -3.52 -1.07
CA VAL A 27 -10.40 -3.57 -0.77
C VAL A 27 -9.79 -2.19 -0.94
N ALA A 28 -8.92 -1.80 -0.02
CA ALA A 28 -7.96 -0.73 -0.24
C ALA A 28 -6.61 -1.35 -0.64
N GLY A 29 -6.04 -0.91 -1.73
CA GLY A 29 -4.76 -1.36 -2.27
C GLY A 29 -3.81 -0.21 -2.53
N ALA A 30 -2.59 -0.53 -2.95
CA ALA A 30 -1.55 0.45 -3.27
C ALA A 30 -1.27 1.45 -2.13
N GLY A 31 -1.26 0.98 -0.86
CA GLY A 31 -1.01 1.85 0.29
C GLY A 31 -2.14 2.84 0.58
N GLY A 32 -3.37 2.55 0.12
CA GLY A 32 -4.52 3.45 0.20
C GLY A 32 -4.74 4.30 -1.04
N GLY A 33 -3.88 4.18 -2.06
CA GLY A 33 -4.04 4.90 -3.33
C GLY A 33 -5.23 4.47 -4.18
N LEU A 34 -5.75 3.27 -3.95
CA LEU A 34 -6.92 2.71 -4.66
C LEU A 34 -7.90 2.08 -3.68
N VAL A 35 -9.20 2.31 -3.91
CA VAL A 35 -10.29 1.54 -3.31
C VAL A 35 -11.09 0.88 -4.42
N ALA A 36 -11.32 -0.43 -4.30
CA ALA A 36 -12.03 -1.21 -5.31
C ALA A 36 -13.08 -2.14 -4.70
N ASP A 37 -14.07 -2.50 -5.49
CA ASP A 37 -14.99 -3.62 -5.25
C ASP A 37 -14.79 -4.66 -6.36
N GLY A 38 -14.11 -5.74 -6.03
CA GLY A 38 -13.62 -6.66 -7.04
C GLY A 38 -12.69 -5.97 -8.03
N GLU A 39 -13.05 -6.00 -9.32
CA GLU A 39 -12.28 -5.35 -10.39
C GLU A 39 -12.65 -3.87 -10.61
N ARG A 40 -13.72 -3.40 -9.98
CA ARG A 40 -14.21 -2.04 -10.15
C ARG A 40 -13.51 -1.08 -9.21
N ILE A 41 -12.72 -0.15 -9.74
CA ILE A 41 -12.15 0.95 -8.97
C ILE A 41 -13.26 1.94 -8.59
N LEU A 42 -13.43 2.19 -7.30
CA LEU A 42 -14.41 3.11 -6.72
C LEU A 42 -13.82 4.46 -6.38
N ARG A 43 -12.57 4.47 -5.93
CA ARG A 43 -11.82 5.67 -5.60
C ARG A 43 -10.36 5.48 -5.96
N ARG A 44 -9.72 6.54 -6.43
CA ARG A 44 -8.28 6.60 -6.70
C ARG A 44 -7.73 7.95 -6.28
N TRP A 45 -6.49 7.96 -5.85
CA TRP A 45 -5.68 9.13 -5.61
C TRP A 45 -4.48 9.06 -6.55
N GLU A 46 -4.34 10.05 -7.40
CA GLU A 46 -3.29 10.09 -8.41
C GLU A 46 -2.27 11.15 -8.01
N VAL A 47 -0.99 10.81 -8.10
CA VAL A 47 0.10 11.78 -7.91
C VAL A 47 0.03 12.80 -9.05
N PRO A 48 0.02 14.13 -8.75
CA PRO A 48 -0.04 15.14 -9.79
C PRO A 48 1.11 14.98 -10.80
N GLN A 49 0.80 15.17 -12.09
CA GLN A 49 1.73 14.91 -13.21
C GLN A 49 3.14 15.52 -13.03
N PRO A 50 3.31 16.80 -12.59
CA PRO A 50 4.64 17.34 -12.37
C PRO A 50 5.43 16.62 -11.27
N SER A 51 4.76 16.27 -10.16
CA SER A 51 5.37 15.55 -9.04
C SER A 51 5.65 14.09 -9.42
N ALA A 52 4.77 13.45 -10.18
CA ALA A 52 4.95 12.08 -10.67
C ALA A 52 6.19 11.99 -11.57
N ARG A 53 6.33 12.88 -12.55
CA ARG A 53 7.51 12.94 -13.43
C ARG A 53 8.77 13.16 -12.61
N ARG A 54 8.78 14.16 -11.72
CA ARG A 54 9.95 14.47 -10.92
C ARG A 54 10.34 13.35 -9.97
N ALA A 55 9.37 12.67 -9.35
CA ALA A 55 9.62 11.52 -8.49
C ALA A 55 10.27 10.37 -9.26
N LEU A 56 9.76 10.04 -10.45
CA LEU A 56 10.35 9.00 -11.30
C LEU A 56 11.76 9.36 -11.76
N GLU A 57 12.00 10.59 -12.19
CA GLU A 57 13.35 11.07 -12.56
C GLU A 57 14.35 10.95 -11.40
N LEU A 58 13.95 11.34 -10.18
CA LEU A 58 14.78 11.19 -8.99
C LEU A 58 15.09 9.71 -8.70
N CYS A 59 14.07 8.85 -8.71
CA CYS A 59 14.25 7.43 -8.45
C CYS A 59 15.15 6.76 -9.50
N LEU A 60 14.96 7.07 -10.77
CA LEU A 60 15.76 6.52 -11.87
C LEU A 60 17.21 7.03 -11.84
N SER A 61 17.44 8.30 -11.46
CA SER A 61 18.79 8.83 -11.31
C SER A 61 19.60 8.15 -10.19
N TRP A 62 18.92 7.50 -9.29
CA TRP A 62 19.50 6.76 -8.17
C TRP A 62 19.65 5.25 -8.45
N ASP A 63 19.23 4.77 -9.61
CA ASP A 63 19.20 3.34 -9.97
C ASP A 63 18.36 2.51 -8.98
N ALA A 64 17.25 3.07 -8.51
CA ALA A 64 16.34 2.39 -7.60
C ALA A 64 15.60 1.25 -8.30
N GLN A 65 15.41 0.15 -7.59
CA GLN A 65 14.51 -0.92 -8.05
C GLN A 65 13.07 -0.51 -7.76
N LEU A 66 12.28 -0.30 -8.80
CA LEU A 66 10.98 0.32 -8.73
C LEU A 66 9.85 -0.63 -9.14
N MET A 67 8.77 -0.57 -8.38
CA MET A 67 7.45 -1.03 -8.76
C MET A 67 6.50 0.17 -8.81
N ILE A 68 5.97 0.44 -9.99
CA ILE A 68 5.09 1.58 -10.25
C ILE A 68 3.66 1.08 -10.34
N PHE A 69 2.80 1.60 -9.49
CA PHE A 69 1.37 1.33 -9.50
C PHE A 69 0.66 2.46 -10.23
N THR A 70 -0.07 2.12 -11.26
CA THR A 70 -0.98 3.04 -11.94
C THR A 70 -2.44 2.70 -11.58
N GLN A 71 -3.38 3.45 -12.13
CA GLN A 71 -4.80 3.13 -11.94
C GLN A 71 -5.21 1.79 -12.58
N ARG A 72 -4.35 1.18 -13.43
CA ARG A 72 -4.63 -0.07 -14.14
C ARG A 72 -3.49 -1.08 -14.07
N ASP A 73 -2.28 -0.65 -14.39
CA ASP A 73 -1.12 -1.52 -14.59
C ASP A 73 -0.12 -1.41 -13.45
N ILE A 74 0.66 -2.46 -13.25
CA ILE A 74 1.83 -2.48 -12.37
C ILE A 74 3.06 -2.58 -13.28
N LEU A 75 3.96 -1.60 -13.20
CA LEU A 75 5.14 -1.54 -14.05
C LEU A 75 6.38 -1.89 -13.23
N VAL A 76 7.27 -2.69 -13.81
CA VAL A 76 8.58 -3.03 -13.22
C VAL A 76 9.63 -3.07 -14.32
N ASN A 77 10.90 -2.81 -14.00
CA ASN A 77 11.97 -3.07 -14.95
C ASN A 77 12.38 -4.55 -14.96
N ALA A 78 13.12 -4.98 -15.99
CA ALA A 78 13.48 -6.37 -16.16
C ALA A 78 14.38 -6.91 -15.03
N ALA A 79 15.24 -6.06 -14.47
CA ALA A 79 16.12 -6.45 -13.36
C ALA A 79 15.31 -6.71 -12.09
N TYR A 80 14.39 -5.80 -11.75
CA TYR A 80 13.55 -5.96 -10.56
C TYR A 80 12.54 -7.09 -10.75
N LYS A 81 12.04 -7.30 -11.96
CA LYS A 81 11.18 -8.45 -12.25
C LYS A 81 11.83 -9.79 -11.89
N LYS A 82 13.11 -9.99 -12.25
CA LYS A 82 13.86 -11.20 -11.87
C LYS A 82 14.06 -11.34 -10.37
N TYR A 83 14.33 -10.23 -9.68
CA TYR A 83 14.43 -10.23 -8.21
C TYR A 83 13.10 -10.66 -7.59
N LEU A 84 11.98 -10.10 -8.04
CA LEU A 84 10.65 -10.41 -7.54
C LEU A 84 10.22 -11.86 -7.80
N GLU A 85 10.66 -12.49 -8.90
CA GLU A 85 10.38 -13.91 -9.17
C GLU A 85 10.94 -14.83 -8.09
N VAL A 86 12.02 -14.43 -7.42
CA VAL A 86 12.65 -15.20 -6.35
C VAL A 86 12.10 -14.80 -4.97
N HIS A 87 11.97 -13.50 -4.72
CA HIS A 87 11.67 -12.98 -3.38
C HIS A 87 10.17 -12.70 -3.15
N TYR A 88 9.39 -12.63 -4.22
CA TYR A 88 7.96 -12.41 -4.20
C TYR A 88 7.25 -13.39 -5.15
N PRO A 89 7.24 -14.69 -4.85
CA PRO A 89 6.77 -15.74 -5.77
C PRO A 89 5.23 -15.83 -5.80
N PHE A 90 4.55 -14.73 -6.15
CA PHE A 90 3.10 -14.67 -6.30
C PHE A 90 2.72 -14.68 -7.78
N PRO A 91 2.23 -15.83 -8.33
CA PRO A 91 2.05 -16.00 -9.79
C PRO A 91 1.11 -14.97 -10.42
N ALA A 92 0.05 -14.57 -9.72
CA ALA A 92 -0.91 -13.58 -10.25
C ALA A 92 -0.26 -12.21 -10.45
N PHE A 93 0.63 -11.79 -9.52
CA PHE A 93 1.42 -10.58 -9.67
C PHE A 93 2.29 -10.65 -10.92
N HIS A 94 3.07 -11.74 -11.07
CA HIS A 94 4.01 -11.89 -12.19
C HIS A 94 3.32 -11.93 -13.54
N LYS A 95 2.08 -12.41 -13.60
CA LYS A 95 1.25 -12.40 -14.81
C LYS A 95 0.72 -11.01 -15.13
N ALA A 96 0.41 -10.21 -14.09
CA ALA A 96 -0.17 -8.87 -14.25
C ALA A 96 0.88 -7.77 -14.45
N ALA A 97 2.11 -7.98 -13.97
CA ALA A 97 3.17 -6.99 -14.05
C ALA A 97 3.67 -6.80 -15.48
N VAL A 98 3.64 -5.55 -15.93
CA VAL A 98 4.20 -5.12 -17.22
C VAL A 98 5.67 -4.79 -17.04
N VAL A 99 6.51 -5.36 -17.89
CA VAL A 99 7.96 -5.10 -17.89
C VAL A 99 8.27 -3.98 -18.88
N THR A 100 8.85 -2.88 -18.39
CA THR A 100 9.31 -1.75 -19.20
C THR A 100 10.54 -1.11 -18.58
N GLU A 101 11.46 -0.63 -19.41
CA GLU A 101 12.61 0.20 -18.96
C GLU A 101 12.27 1.69 -19.04
N ASP A 102 11.23 2.08 -19.76
CA ASP A 102 10.74 3.45 -19.89
C ASP A 102 9.36 3.61 -19.21
N PHE A 103 9.37 3.82 -17.91
CA PHE A 103 8.14 4.02 -17.14
C PHE A 103 7.34 5.24 -17.60
N LEU A 104 8.03 6.36 -17.87
CA LEU A 104 7.38 7.62 -18.27
C LEU A 104 6.74 7.49 -19.65
N GLY A 105 7.51 7.00 -20.64
CA GLY A 105 7.01 6.79 -22.00
C GLY A 105 5.85 5.80 -22.04
N TYR A 106 5.94 4.70 -21.29
CA TYR A 106 4.85 3.73 -21.20
C TYR A 106 3.58 4.36 -20.60
N MET A 107 3.72 5.13 -19.51
CA MET A 107 2.57 5.77 -18.88
C MET A 107 1.94 6.82 -19.79
N GLU A 108 2.74 7.60 -20.53
CA GLU A 108 2.23 8.59 -21.49
C GLU A 108 1.50 7.92 -22.68
N GLU A 109 2.10 6.89 -23.29
CA GLU A 109 1.52 6.16 -24.42
C GLU A 109 0.17 5.53 -24.06
N HIS A 110 0.04 5.01 -22.83
CA HIS A 110 -1.15 4.31 -22.38
C HIS A 110 -2.13 5.16 -21.56
N ASN A 111 -1.87 6.49 -21.45
CA ASN A 111 -2.64 7.45 -20.66
C ASN A 111 -2.85 6.98 -19.22
N LEU A 112 -1.74 6.65 -18.55
CA LEU A 112 -1.72 6.15 -17.18
C LEU A 112 -1.30 7.25 -16.21
N SER A 113 -1.91 7.24 -15.03
CA SER A 113 -1.57 8.12 -13.91
C SER A 113 -0.85 7.33 -12.83
N LEU A 114 0.15 7.95 -12.20
CA LEU A 114 0.85 7.40 -11.06
C LEU A 114 -0.05 7.38 -9.83
N VAL A 115 -0.17 6.22 -9.21
CA VAL A 115 -0.88 6.04 -7.92
C VAL A 115 0.11 5.84 -6.79
N LYS A 116 1.12 4.97 -6.99
CA LYS A 116 2.14 4.69 -5.98
C LYS A 116 3.47 4.33 -6.65
N ILE A 117 4.56 4.78 -6.07
CA ILE A 117 5.89 4.20 -6.27
C ILE A 117 6.22 3.37 -5.04
N HIS A 118 6.60 2.11 -5.23
CA HIS A 118 7.35 1.34 -4.25
C HIS A 118 8.76 1.17 -4.77
N GLY A 119 9.75 1.53 -3.96
CA GLY A 119 11.14 1.43 -4.34
C GLY A 119 11.99 0.80 -3.24
N GLU A 120 12.88 -0.12 -3.63
CA GLU A 120 13.90 -0.66 -2.74
C GLU A 120 15.06 0.32 -2.62
N LYS A 121 15.51 0.54 -1.38
CA LYS A 121 16.70 1.34 -1.09
C LYS A 121 17.95 0.56 -1.49
N GLY A 122 18.58 0.95 -2.58
CA GLY A 122 19.86 0.43 -3.00
C GLY A 122 21.02 0.89 -2.08
N PRO A 123 22.26 0.47 -2.35
CA PRO A 123 23.42 0.83 -1.55
C PRO A 123 23.82 2.30 -1.62
N GLY A 124 23.16 3.10 -2.46
CA GLY A 124 23.40 4.54 -2.61
C GLY A 124 22.59 5.40 -1.63
N ARG A 125 22.77 6.74 -1.77
CA ARG A 125 21.98 7.71 -1.00
C ARG A 125 20.55 7.78 -1.55
N CYS A 126 19.57 7.33 -0.77
CA CYS A 126 18.16 7.48 -1.09
C CYS A 126 17.79 8.99 -1.17
N PRO A 127 17.17 9.48 -2.24
CA PRO A 127 16.71 10.86 -2.35
C PRO A 127 15.42 11.09 -1.55
N ALA A 128 15.33 10.54 -0.33
CA ALA A 128 14.12 10.60 0.49
C ALA A 128 13.73 12.04 0.84
N GLU A 129 14.71 12.90 1.11
CA GLU A 129 14.46 14.31 1.41
C GLU A 129 13.89 15.05 0.19
N GLU A 130 14.47 14.80 -0.99
CA GLU A 130 14.03 15.38 -2.25
C GLU A 130 12.64 14.87 -2.66
N LEU A 131 12.37 13.57 -2.43
CA LEU A 131 11.06 12.97 -2.69
C LEU A 131 10.00 13.52 -1.71
N ALA A 132 10.32 13.63 -0.44
CA ALA A 132 9.41 14.17 0.57
C ALA A 132 9.11 15.66 0.38
N ALA A 133 10.01 16.40 -0.29
CA ALA A 133 9.83 17.83 -0.59
C ALA A 133 8.95 18.08 -1.83
N LEU A 134 8.57 17.05 -2.58
CA LEU A 134 7.67 17.22 -3.72
C LEU A 134 6.27 17.64 -3.24
N PRO A 135 5.60 18.55 -3.95
CA PRO A 135 4.24 18.94 -3.60
C PRO A 135 3.24 17.81 -3.83
N ASP A 136 2.22 17.77 -2.98
CA ASP A 136 1.07 16.87 -3.10
C ASP A 136 1.45 15.37 -3.12
N VAL A 137 2.49 15.00 -2.40
CA VAL A 137 2.89 13.60 -2.19
C VAL A 137 3.00 13.27 -0.69
N THR A 138 2.90 11.99 -0.40
CA THR A 138 3.21 11.40 0.92
C THR A 138 4.28 10.35 0.73
N LEU A 139 5.34 10.41 1.53
CA LEU A 139 6.42 9.42 1.57
C LEU A 139 6.31 8.63 2.88
N THR A 140 6.27 7.31 2.77
CA THR A 140 6.21 6.37 3.90
C THR A 140 7.18 5.21 3.67
N THR A 141 7.25 4.29 4.61
CA THR A 141 8.02 3.05 4.50
C THR A 141 7.21 1.89 5.09
N SER A 142 7.37 0.71 4.54
CA SER A 142 6.85 -0.55 5.08
C SER A 142 7.95 -1.41 5.71
N SER A 143 9.21 -1.12 5.38
CA SER A 143 10.39 -1.76 5.93
C SER A 143 11.58 -0.78 5.99
N PRO A 144 12.66 -1.10 6.73
CA PRO A 144 13.87 -0.26 6.72
C PRO A 144 14.54 -0.13 5.34
N HIS A 145 14.22 -1.03 4.42
CA HIS A 145 14.89 -1.17 3.13
C HIS A 145 14.09 -0.61 1.95
N ASP A 146 12.86 -0.14 2.18
CA ASP A 146 12.00 0.40 1.13
C ASP A 146 11.62 1.87 1.35
N PHE A 147 10.98 2.41 0.34
CA PHE A 147 10.18 3.63 0.44
C PHE A 147 8.91 3.48 -0.39
N GLU A 148 7.86 4.16 0.02
CA GLU A 148 6.59 4.21 -0.65
C GLU A 148 6.17 5.66 -0.85
N LEU A 149 5.92 6.07 -2.10
CA LEU A 149 5.43 7.40 -2.44
C LEU A 149 4.02 7.28 -3.01
N THR A 150 3.08 8.01 -2.43
CA THR A 150 1.67 8.09 -2.87
C THR A 150 1.28 9.54 -3.09
N ALA A 151 0.09 9.79 -3.64
CA ALA A 151 -0.48 11.14 -3.68
C ALA A 151 -0.71 11.69 -2.28
N GLY A 152 -0.59 12.99 -2.10
CA GLY A 152 -0.91 13.67 -0.85
C GLY A 152 -2.34 13.36 -0.39
N GLY A 153 -2.49 12.95 0.85
CA GLY A 153 -3.77 12.51 1.41
C GLY A 153 -4.24 11.11 0.97
N ALA A 154 -3.42 10.38 0.23
CA ALA A 154 -3.64 8.96 -0.07
C ALA A 154 -2.89 8.11 0.95
N ASP A 155 -3.61 7.51 1.87
CA ASP A 155 -3.07 6.61 2.89
C ASP A 155 -4.13 5.58 3.30
N LYS A 156 -3.72 4.61 4.12
CA LYS A 156 -4.62 3.53 4.56
C LYS A 156 -5.82 4.05 5.38
N GLY A 157 -5.66 5.16 6.11
CA GLY A 157 -6.74 5.79 6.88
C GLY A 157 -7.79 6.44 5.97
N ALA A 158 -7.34 7.22 4.98
CA ALA A 158 -8.22 7.84 3.99
C ALA A 158 -8.99 6.79 3.17
N ALA A 159 -8.32 5.70 2.78
CA ALA A 159 -8.96 4.59 2.07
C ALA A 159 -10.00 3.87 2.95
N LEU A 160 -9.70 3.62 4.23
CA LEU A 160 -10.67 3.06 5.16
C LEU A 160 -11.87 3.99 5.35
N ALA A 161 -11.68 5.30 5.42
CA ALA A 161 -12.78 6.26 5.54
C ALA A 161 -13.77 6.17 4.37
N VAL A 162 -13.26 5.96 3.15
CA VAL A 162 -14.12 5.70 1.97
C VAL A 162 -14.89 4.39 2.13
N ILE A 163 -14.22 3.30 2.51
CA ILE A 163 -14.86 1.99 2.71
C ILE A 163 -15.90 2.05 3.83
N ALA A 164 -15.57 2.65 4.96
CA ALA A 164 -16.46 2.83 6.09
C ALA A 164 -17.73 3.64 5.72
N SER A 165 -17.54 4.71 4.93
CA SER A 165 -18.65 5.50 4.38
C SER A 165 -19.56 4.67 3.48
N LEU A 166 -19.03 3.83 2.59
CA LEU A 166 -19.81 2.95 1.73
C LEU A 166 -20.63 1.94 2.55
N TYR A 167 -20.10 1.46 3.67
CA TYR A 167 -20.84 0.59 4.59
C TYR A 167 -21.68 1.34 5.61
N ARG A 168 -21.63 2.68 5.62
CA ARG A 168 -22.29 3.54 6.63
C ARG A 168 -21.90 3.19 8.06
N VAL A 169 -20.64 2.88 8.29
CA VAL A 169 -20.05 2.57 9.59
C VAL A 169 -19.16 3.74 10.00
N PRO A 170 -19.36 4.37 11.16
CA PRO A 170 -18.46 5.39 11.69
C PRO A 170 -17.06 4.80 11.97
N LEU A 171 -16.01 5.61 11.81
CA LEU A 171 -14.63 5.14 12.02
C LEU A 171 -14.36 4.74 13.48
N ASP A 172 -15.02 5.35 14.44
CA ASP A 172 -14.95 4.99 15.87
C ASP A 172 -15.55 3.61 16.18
N GLN A 173 -16.33 3.04 15.26
CA GLN A 173 -16.85 1.67 15.30
C GLN A 173 -16.04 0.69 14.44
N CYS A 174 -14.95 1.14 13.85
CA CYS A 174 -14.02 0.30 13.10
C CYS A 174 -12.86 -0.15 13.99
N ALA A 175 -12.34 -1.35 13.68
CA ALA A 175 -11.05 -1.82 14.16
C ALA A 175 -10.08 -1.89 12.98
N ALA A 176 -8.80 -1.67 13.23
CA ALA A 176 -7.73 -1.91 12.26
C ALA A 176 -6.61 -2.73 12.91
N VAL A 177 -6.01 -3.61 12.12
CA VAL A 177 -4.84 -4.39 12.52
C VAL A 177 -3.67 -3.95 11.64
N GLY A 178 -2.54 -3.60 12.27
CA GLY A 178 -1.37 -3.12 11.57
C GLY A 178 -0.06 -3.55 12.24
N ASP A 179 1.05 -3.47 11.50
CA ASP A 179 2.38 -3.88 11.97
C ASP A 179 3.53 -2.97 11.51
N SER A 180 3.26 -1.97 10.67
CA SER A 180 4.29 -1.12 10.08
C SER A 180 3.89 0.36 10.02
N GLU A 181 4.83 1.24 9.70
CA GLU A 181 4.61 2.69 9.72
C GLU A 181 3.52 3.15 8.75
N ASN A 182 3.36 2.46 7.62
CA ASN A 182 2.29 2.77 6.68
C ASN A 182 0.87 2.43 7.19
N ASP A 183 0.76 1.76 8.37
CA ASP A 183 -0.51 1.51 9.06
C ASP A 183 -0.87 2.62 10.05
N LEU A 184 0.05 3.50 10.42
CA LEU A 184 -0.20 4.54 11.43
C LEU A 184 -1.43 5.39 11.08
N SER A 185 -1.60 5.75 9.82
CA SER A 185 -2.74 6.55 9.37
C SER A 185 -4.09 5.87 9.62
N VAL A 186 -4.20 4.56 9.44
CA VAL A 186 -5.44 3.83 9.71
C VAL A 186 -5.61 3.54 11.20
N LEU A 187 -4.53 3.24 11.93
CA LEU A 187 -4.58 3.01 13.37
C LEU A 187 -5.02 4.25 14.15
N GLN A 188 -4.66 5.45 13.68
CA GLN A 188 -5.01 6.72 14.32
C GLN A 188 -6.47 7.16 14.15
N VAL A 189 -7.17 6.63 13.13
CA VAL A 189 -8.54 7.08 12.80
C VAL A 189 -9.64 6.12 13.26
N VAL A 190 -9.29 4.90 13.66
CA VAL A 190 -10.26 3.89 14.10
C VAL A 190 -10.50 3.93 15.62
N GLY A 191 -11.67 3.47 16.04
CA GLY A 191 -12.00 3.34 17.47
C GLY A 191 -11.24 2.21 18.17
N MET A 192 -10.74 1.19 17.42
CA MET A 192 -9.98 0.08 18.00
C MET A 192 -8.71 -0.21 17.16
N PRO A 193 -7.60 0.49 17.40
CA PRO A 193 -6.32 0.16 16.81
C PRO A 193 -5.71 -1.07 17.51
N ILE A 194 -5.43 -2.12 16.72
CA ILE A 194 -4.77 -3.36 17.17
C ILE A 194 -3.43 -3.45 16.46
N VAL A 195 -2.35 -3.56 17.19
CA VAL A 195 -1.00 -3.62 16.63
C VAL A 195 -0.38 -4.98 16.90
N MET A 196 0.30 -5.53 15.90
CA MET A 196 1.01 -6.79 16.02
C MET A 196 2.18 -6.67 17.00
N GLY A 197 2.40 -7.68 17.83
CA GLY A 197 3.47 -7.68 18.83
C GLY A 197 4.88 -7.61 18.24
N SER A 198 5.05 -7.98 16.97
CA SER A 198 6.29 -7.87 16.21
C SER A 198 6.54 -6.49 15.59
N ALA A 199 5.57 -5.55 15.69
CA ALA A 199 5.71 -4.22 15.12
C ALA A 199 6.82 -3.38 15.81
N PRO A 200 7.41 -2.40 15.10
CA PRO A 200 8.32 -1.42 15.69
C PRO A 200 7.67 -0.64 16.85
N GLU A 201 8.50 -0.10 17.76
CA GLU A 201 8.02 0.56 18.97
C GLU A 201 7.11 1.77 18.66
N ASN A 202 7.51 2.61 17.72
CA ASN A 202 6.72 3.77 17.28
C ASN A 202 5.34 3.41 16.74
N VAL A 203 5.16 2.21 16.18
CA VAL A 203 3.86 1.70 15.73
C VAL A 203 3.09 1.11 16.92
N ARG A 204 3.76 0.39 17.83
CA ARG A 204 3.13 -0.17 19.04
C ARG A 204 2.53 0.89 19.96
N GLU A 205 3.08 2.10 19.97
CA GLU A 205 2.54 3.23 20.73
C GLU A 205 1.13 3.65 20.28
N ALA A 206 0.75 3.35 19.03
CA ALA A 206 -0.60 3.62 18.53
C ALA A 206 -1.66 2.59 18.95
N ALA A 207 -1.27 1.51 19.65
CA ALA A 207 -2.15 0.41 19.98
C ALA A 207 -3.09 0.69 21.14
N ALA A 208 -4.40 0.45 20.96
CA ALA A 208 -5.31 0.20 22.08
C ALA A 208 -5.19 -1.26 22.58
N ARG A 209 -4.82 -2.19 21.68
CA ARG A 209 -4.55 -3.59 22.01
C ARG A 209 -3.30 -4.07 21.26
N LEU A 210 -2.49 -4.90 21.91
CA LEU A 210 -1.39 -5.62 21.28
C LEU A 210 -1.84 -7.05 20.98
N ALA A 211 -1.72 -7.45 19.72
CA ALA A 211 -1.90 -8.83 19.29
C ALA A 211 -0.59 -9.63 19.50
N PRO A 212 -0.63 -10.95 19.55
CA PRO A 212 0.56 -11.79 19.42
C PRO A 212 1.34 -11.48 18.14
N SER A 213 2.55 -12.02 18.01
CA SER A 213 3.36 -11.89 16.80
C SER A 213 2.74 -12.65 15.60
N ASN A 214 3.26 -12.41 14.39
CA ASN A 214 2.85 -13.14 13.19
C ASN A 214 3.05 -14.65 13.32
N GLY A 215 4.14 -15.08 13.98
CA GLY A 215 4.42 -16.51 14.23
C GLY A 215 3.51 -17.17 15.27
N GLU A 216 2.71 -16.39 15.97
CA GLU A 216 1.78 -16.81 17.02
C GLU A 216 0.31 -16.56 16.64
N GLU A 217 0.03 -16.49 15.35
CA GLU A 217 -1.32 -16.26 14.80
C GLU A 217 -1.99 -14.94 15.24
N GLY A 218 -1.19 -13.90 15.46
CA GLY A 218 -1.66 -12.64 15.98
C GLY A 218 -2.77 -11.97 15.15
N ALA A 219 -2.74 -12.10 13.82
CA ALA A 219 -3.79 -11.55 12.96
C ALA A 219 -5.15 -12.26 13.18
N ALA A 220 -5.15 -13.58 13.33
CA ALA A 220 -6.36 -14.34 13.64
C ALA A 220 -6.90 -13.96 15.03
N TRP A 221 -6.01 -13.86 16.02
CA TRP A 221 -6.36 -13.39 17.36
C TRP A 221 -6.99 -11.99 17.32
N ALA A 222 -6.41 -11.06 16.55
CA ALA A 222 -6.92 -9.70 16.44
C ALA A 222 -8.35 -9.68 15.88
N VAL A 223 -8.61 -10.40 14.79
CA VAL A 223 -9.96 -10.50 14.19
C VAL A 223 -10.95 -11.11 15.17
N LEU A 224 -10.59 -12.22 15.84
CA LEU A 224 -11.46 -12.88 16.82
C LEU A 224 -11.74 -12.01 18.04
N SER A 225 -10.78 -11.21 18.48
CA SER A 225 -10.95 -10.28 19.61
C SER A 225 -11.95 -9.14 19.34
N CYS A 226 -12.30 -8.90 18.06
CA CYS A 226 -13.33 -7.93 17.67
C CYS A 226 -14.75 -8.55 17.73
N LEU A 227 -14.90 -9.87 17.95
CA LEU A 227 -16.18 -10.56 18.08
C LEU A 227 -16.66 -10.65 19.52
N ALA A 228 -15.77 -10.42 20.47
CA ALA A 228 -16.06 -10.44 21.91
C ALA A 228 -16.51 -9.05 22.40
#